data_bdda70fa91ccb89fb6f2237e00b367c1
#
_entry.id   bdda70fa91ccb89fb6f2237e00b367c1
#
_cell.length_a   1.000
_cell.length_b   1.000
_cell.length_c   1.000
_cell.angle_alpha   90.00
_cell.angle_beta   90.00
_cell.angle_gamma   90.00
#
_symmetry.space_group_name_H-M   'P 1'
#
loop_
_entity.id
_entity.type
_entity.pdbx_description
1 polymer ?
#
loop_
_entity_poly.entity_id
_entity_poly.type
_entity_poly.pdbx_seq_one_letter_code
_entity_poly.pdbx_strand_id
1 'polypeptide(L)'
;MRRCPPCAAPARRWHVVLAAALLACAPAAHAASTPLDAYLDNLKTLRADFLQTLADAHGREIDRATGTLIVARPGKFSWAIHPQSPTGSSTGAGQLMVCDGTNLWFLDRDLQQVTVKPVDAALTATPAMLLSGGADVRANFKISPAGERTGLSWVLVEPQGTDADFRSALFGFANDDLKRMIVEDKLGQTATIIFQKIARNAPVAPAEVSFTPPKDVDVIGSPKP
;
A
#
# COMPACT_ATOMS: atom_id res chain seq x y z
N MET A 1 -53.84 -21.74 87.19
CA MET A 1 -53.21 -22.91 86.56
C MET A 1 -53.50 -22.93 85.07
N ARG A 2 -52.68 -22.39 84.24
CA ARG A 2 -52.67 -22.61 82.76
C ARG A 2 -51.25 -22.41 82.31
N ARG A 3 -50.65 -23.48 81.74
CA ARG A 3 -49.34 -23.52 81.22
C ARG A 3 -49.36 -22.95 79.81
N CYS A 4 -48.46 -22.03 79.47
CA CYS A 4 -48.16 -21.60 78.09
C CYS A 4 -47.16 -22.54 77.51
N PRO A 5 -47.28 -22.90 76.18
CA PRO A 5 -46.28 -23.64 75.47
C PRO A 5 -45.19 -22.69 74.86
N PRO A 6 -43.96 -23.19 74.56
CA PRO A 6 -42.84 -22.39 74.11
C PRO A 6 -42.94 -22.06 72.60
N CYS A 7 -42.63 -20.83 72.30
CA CYS A 7 -42.47 -20.37 70.92
C CYS A 7 -41.24 -20.99 70.28
N ALA A 8 -41.45 -21.68 69.15
CA ALA A 8 -40.38 -22.16 68.28
C ALA A 8 -39.96 -21.03 67.34
N ALA A 9 -38.69 -20.72 67.30
CA ALA A 9 -38.08 -19.78 66.38
C ALA A 9 -37.84 -20.44 65.00
N PRO A 10 -38.08 -19.75 63.85
CA PRO A 10 -37.82 -20.30 62.56
C PRO A 10 -36.31 -20.17 62.15
N ALA A 11 -35.76 -21.28 61.76
CA ALA A 11 -34.39 -21.35 61.20
C ALA A 11 -34.27 -20.59 59.88
N ARG A 12 -33.46 -19.57 59.90
CA ARG A 12 -33.13 -18.74 58.69
C ARG A 12 -32.18 -19.51 57.75
N ARG A 13 -32.71 -20.09 56.69
CA ARG A 13 -31.93 -20.71 55.62
C ARG A 13 -31.22 -19.63 54.83
N TRP A 14 -29.89 -19.60 54.91
CA TRP A 14 -29.05 -18.79 54.03
C TRP A 14 -28.88 -19.52 52.69
N HIS A 15 -29.50 -18.98 51.66
CA HIS A 15 -29.24 -19.39 50.30
C HIS A 15 -27.96 -18.67 49.85
N VAL A 16 -26.85 -19.43 49.77
CA VAL A 16 -25.63 -18.99 49.12
C VAL A 16 -25.89 -19.03 47.61
N VAL A 17 -26.09 -17.85 47.01
CA VAL A 17 -26.18 -17.69 45.57
C VAL A 17 -24.75 -17.65 45.03
N LEU A 18 -24.29 -18.77 44.46
CA LEU A 18 -23.04 -18.84 43.74
C LEU A 18 -23.25 -18.15 42.38
N ALA A 19 -22.84 -16.88 42.25
CA ALA A 19 -22.78 -16.18 40.96
C ALA A 19 -21.56 -16.71 40.17
N ALA A 20 -21.82 -17.63 39.26
CA ALA A 20 -20.81 -18.05 38.29
C ALA A 20 -20.57 -16.90 37.30
N ALA A 21 -19.47 -16.18 37.46
CA ALA A 21 -18.98 -15.21 36.48
C ALA A 21 -18.46 -15.96 35.25
N LEU A 22 -19.27 -16.05 34.19
CA LEU A 22 -18.85 -16.44 32.85
C LEU A 22 -17.97 -15.33 32.28
N LEU A 23 -16.65 -15.46 32.39
CA LEU A 23 -15.71 -14.66 31.61
C LEU A 23 -15.92 -15.05 30.12
N ALA A 24 -16.67 -14.21 29.40
CA ALA A 24 -16.73 -14.29 27.93
C ALA A 24 -15.34 -13.91 27.37
N CYS A 25 -14.55 -14.93 27.06
CA CYS A 25 -13.33 -14.78 26.28
C CYS A 25 -13.78 -14.40 24.86
N ALA A 26 -13.86 -13.10 24.56
CA ALA A 26 -14.09 -12.61 23.20
C ALA A 26 -12.86 -13.06 22.36
N PRO A 27 -13.06 -13.81 21.26
CA PRO A 27 -11.94 -14.09 20.36
C PRO A 27 -11.43 -12.75 19.84
N ALA A 28 -10.15 -12.45 20.08
CA ALA A 28 -9.48 -11.36 19.42
C ALA A 28 -9.56 -11.64 17.90
N ALA A 29 -10.37 -10.85 17.20
CA ALA A 29 -10.45 -10.90 15.75
C ALA A 29 -9.07 -10.53 15.21
N HIS A 30 -8.24 -11.53 14.93
CA HIS A 30 -7.02 -11.34 14.16
C HIS A 30 -7.49 -10.85 12.78
N ALA A 31 -7.08 -9.66 12.40
CA ALA A 31 -7.28 -9.17 11.04
C ALA A 31 -6.73 -10.24 10.09
N ALA A 32 -7.60 -10.80 9.25
CA ALA A 32 -7.21 -11.85 8.31
C ALA A 32 -6.09 -11.31 7.42
N SER A 33 -4.98 -12.06 7.33
CA SER A 33 -3.86 -11.74 6.46
C SER A 33 -4.38 -11.62 5.02
N THR A 34 -4.10 -10.51 4.36
CA THR A 34 -4.49 -10.29 2.96
C THR A 34 -3.46 -10.90 2.00
N PRO A 35 -3.82 -11.15 0.73
CA PRO A 35 -2.84 -11.53 -0.30
C PRO A 35 -1.66 -10.56 -0.40
N LEU A 36 -1.89 -9.28 -0.14
CA LEU A 36 -0.83 -8.26 -0.11
C LEU A 36 0.14 -8.49 1.06
N ASP A 37 -0.36 -8.85 2.24
CA ASP A 37 0.51 -9.15 3.40
C ASP A 37 1.42 -10.33 3.09
N ALA A 38 0.86 -11.44 2.60
CA ALA A 38 1.62 -12.63 2.22
C ALA A 38 2.65 -12.33 1.11
N TYR A 39 2.29 -11.47 0.15
CA TYR A 39 3.19 -11.04 -0.91
C TYR A 39 4.36 -10.22 -0.36
N LEU A 40 4.08 -9.25 0.50
CA LEU A 40 5.09 -8.37 1.10
C LEU A 40 6.04 -9.11 2.05
N ASP A 41 5.53 -10.09 2.83
CA ASP A 41 6.35 -10.86 3.78
C ASP A 41 7.47 -11.65 3.08
N ASN A 42 7.23 -12.10 1.85
CA ASN A 42 8.18 -12.88 1.06
C ASN A 42 8.95 -12.06 0.02
N LEU A 43 8.70 -10.76 -0.07
CA LEU A 43 9.31 -9.89 -1.07
C LEU A 43 10.61 -9.28 -0.54
N LYS A 44 11.73 -9.56 -1.21
CA LYS A 44 13.02 -8.87 -1.02
C LYS A 44 13.28 -7.89 -2.16
N THR A 45 13.08 -8.35 -3.38
CA THR A 45 13.19 -7.53 -4.59
C THR A 45 12.07 -7.85 -5.56
N LEU A 46 11.72 -6.88 -6.39
CA LEU A 46 10.76 -7.02 -7.50
C LEU A 46 11.33 -6.30 -8.72
N ARG A 47 11.24 -6.95 -9.86
CA ARG A 47 11.39 -6.31 -11.17
C ARG A 47 10.18 -6.68 -12.02
N ALA A 48 9.55 -5.70 -12.63
CA ALA A 48 8.45 -5.92 -13.55
C ALA A 48 8.41 -4.84 -14.61
N ASP A 49 8.13 -5.21 -15.85
CA ASP A 49 7.66 -4.28 -16.86
C ASP A 49 6.16 -4.04 -16.63
N PHE A 50 5.63 -2.92 -17.10
CA PHE A 50 4.20 -2.66 -17.00
C PHE A 50 3.66 -1.89 -18.22
N LEU A 51 2.35 -2.04 -18.40
CA LEU A 51 1.52 -1.18 -19.23
C LEU A 51 0.63 -0.37 -18.30
N GLN A 52 0.54 0.93 -18.54
CA GLN A 52 -0.32 1.84 -17.80
C GLN A 52 -1.31 2.51 -18.75
N THR A 53 -2.56 2.61 -18.33
CA THR A 53 -3.56 3.48 -18.94
C THR A 53 -4.10 4.44 -17.88
N LEU A 54 -4.23 5.72 -18.24
CA LEU A 54 -4.83 6.74 -17.42
C LEU A 54 -6.20 7.09 -17.97
N ALA A 55 -7.23 7.04 -17.14
CA ALA A 55 -8.59 7.45 -17.49
C ALA A 55 -9.00 8.67 -16.66
N ASP A 56 -9.82 9.55 -17.25
CA ASP A 56 -10.43 10.65 -16.54
C ASP A 56 -11.55 10.16 -15.58
N ALA A 57 -12.14 11.07 -14.80
CA ALA A 57 -13.21 10.75 -13.85
C ALA A 57 -14.49 10.18 -14.51
N HIS A 58 -14.62 10.25 -15.85
CA HIS A 58 -15.71 9.66 -16.61
C HIS A 58 -15.35 8.29 -17.21
N GLY A 59 -14.14 7.78 -16.91
CA GLY A 59 -13.65 6.50 -17.42
C GLY A 59 -13.13 6.56 -18.86
N ARG A 60 -12.96 7.75 -19.44
CA ARG A 60 -12.37 7.90 -20.77
C ARG A 60 -10.85 7.87 -20.67
N GLU A 61 -10.21 6.99 -21.44
CA GLU A 61 -8.75 6.95 -21.54
C GLU A 61 -8.20 8.27 -22.10
N ILE A 62 -7.26 8.88 -21.36
CA ILE A 62 -6.64 10.15 -21.69
C ILE A 62 -5.13 10.04 -21.92
N ASP A 63 -4.50 8.99 -21.39
CA ASP A 63 -3.07 8.75 -21.57
C ASP A 63 -2.72 7.27 -21.49
N ARG A 64 -1.58 6.92 -22.06
CA ARG A 64 -1.01 5.57 -22.04
C ARG A 64 0.52 5.63 -21.89
N ALA A 65 1.05 4.69 -21.13
CA ALA A 65 2.48 4.58 -20.93
C ALA A 65 2.93 3.11 -20.78
N THR A 66 4.22 2.88 -21.01
CA THR A 66 4.91 1.67 -20.56
C THR A 66 5.96 2.05 -19.53
N GLY A 67 6.48 1.07 -18.82
CA GLY A 67 7.55 1.35 -17.87
C GLY A 67 8.10 0.12 -17.19
N THR A 68 9.00 0.40 -16.25
CA THR A 68 9.63 -0.62 -15.41
C THR A 68 9.55 -0.21 -13.95
N LEU A 69 9.13 -1.14 -13.12
CA LEU A 69 9.19 -1.05 -11.67
C LEU A 69 10.29 -1.95 -11.14
N ILE A 70 11.20 -1.39 -10.35
CA ILE A 70 12.23 -2.12 -9.61
C ILE A 70 12.04 -1.78 -8.14
N VAL A 71 11.96 -2.80 -7.29
CA VAL A 71 11.90 -2.64 -5.83
C VAL A 71 13.06 -3.40 -5.22
N ALA A 72 13.73 -2.79 -4.25
CA ALA A 72 14.74 -3.42 -3.41
C ALA A 72 14.48 -3.05 -1.96
N ARG A 73 13.93 -3.99 -1.20
CA ARG A 73 13.58 -3.77 0.20
C ARG A 73 14.79 -3.86 1.12
N PRO A 74 14.80 -3.09 2.20
CA PRO A 74 13.78 -2.14 2.61
C PRO A 74 13.93 -0.75 1.97
N GLY A 75 12.79 -0.12 1.65
CA GLY A 75 12.67 1.31 1.42
C GLY A 75 13.19 1.85 0.08
N LYS A 76 13.59 1.00 -0.87
CA LYS A 76 14.14 1.46 -2.15
C LYS A 76 13.30 0.99 -3.33
N PHE A 77 13.09 1.88 -4.30
CA PHE A 77 12.48 1.52 -5.58
C PHE A 77 12.88 2.49 -6.69
N SER A 78 12.71 2.05 -7.92
CA SER A 78 12.79 2.86 -9.13
C SER A 78 11.56 2.58 -9.98
N TRP A 79 10.87 3.62 -10.42
CA TRP A 79 9.68 3.55 -11.26
C TRP A 79 9.87 4.47 -12.47
N ALA A 80 10.19 3.87 -13.61
CA ALA A 80 10.35 4.59 -14.87
C ALA A 80 9.07 4.51 -15.69
N ILE A 81 8.58 5.64 -16.20
CA ILE A 81 7.36 5.77 -17.01
C ILE A 81 7.76 6.39 -18.35
N HIS A 82 7.32 5.78 -19.44
CA HIS A 82 7.54 6.23 -20.81
C HIS A 82 6.20 6.43 -21.51
N PRO A 83 5.75 7.68 -21.72
CA PRO A 83 4.50 8.00 -22.38
C PRO A 83 4.46 7.42 -23.82
N GLN A 84 3.28 6.96 -24.22
CA GLN A 84 3.09 6.35 -25.53
C GLN A 84 1.84 6.90 -26.24
N SER A 85 1.93 7.04 -27.56
CA SER A 85 0.76 7.26 -28.40
C SER A 85 -0.12 6.00 -28.46
N PRO A 86 -1.38 6.10 -28.92
CA PRO A 86 -2.23 4.93 -29.15
C PRO A 86 -1.62 3.88 -30.11
N THR A 87 -0.70 4.30 -30.97
CA THR A 87 0.05 3.43 -31.90
C THR A 87 1.31 2.82 -31.29
N GLY A 88 1.63 3.12 -30.01
CA GLY A 88 2.78 2.57 -29.30
C GLY A 88 4.09 3.32 -29.49
N SER A 89 4.10 4.44 -30.22
CA SER A 89 5.28 5.31 -30.34
C SER A 89 5.48 6.15 -29.09
N SER A 90 6.73 6.38 -28.67
CA SER A 90 7.02 7.29 -27.56
C SER A 90 6.58 8.72 -27.90
N THR A 91 5.92 9.38 -26.95
CA THR A 91 5.41 10.76 -27.10
C THR A 91 6.14 11.76 -26.22
N GLY A 92 7.12 11.31 -25.42
CA GLY A 92 7.89 12.15 -24.52
C GLY A 92 9.12 11.44 -23.98
N ALA A 93 9.98 12.16 -23.27
CA ALA A 93 11.17 11.62 -22.62
C ALA A 93 10.82 10.84 -21.34
N GLY A 94 9.62 11.11 -20.77
CA GLY A 94 9.05 10.38 -19.68
C GLY A 94 9.53 10.81 -18.29
N GLN A 95 9.12 10.04 -17.30
CA GLN A 95 9.31 10.34 -15.90
C GLN A 95 10.06 9.21 -15.19
N LEU A 96 10.79 9.57 -14.13
CA LEU A 96 11.44 8.60 -13.27
C LEU A 96 11.24 8.99 -11.82
N MET A 97 10.70 8.07 -11.03
CA MET A 97 10.60 8.19 -9.59
C MET A 97 11.57 7.21 -8.94
N VAL A 98 12.42 7.68 -8.03
CA VAL A 98 13.36 6.83 -7.29
C VAL A 98 13.27 7.14 -5.81
N CYS A 99 13.07 6.10 -5.01
CA CYS A 99 13.27 6.14 -3.57
C CYS A 99 14.59 5.42 -3.26
N ASP A 100 15.58 6.15 -2.74
CA ASP A 100 16.91 5.62 -2.44
C ASP A 100 17.05 5.12 -0.99
N GLY A 101 15.95 5.21 -0.21
CA GLY A 101 15.88 4.88 1.20
C GLY A 101 15.98 6.10 2.13
N THR A 102 16.47 7.24 1.64
CA THR A 102 16.57 8.50 2.36
C THR A 102 15.67 9.58 1.75
N ASN A 103 15.64 9.64 0.45
CA ASN A 103 14.90 10.63 -0.33
C ASN A 103 14.02 9.97 -1.39
N LEU A 104 12.90 10.62 -1.71
CA LEU A 104 12.08 10.36 -2.87
C LEU A 104 12.37 11.42 -3.93
N TRP A 105 12.89 10.99 -5.04
CA TRP A 105 13.24 11.78 -6.21
C TRP A 105 12.21 11.59 -7.31
N PHE A 106 11.73 12.66 -7.89
CA PHE A 106 10.85 12.65 -9.05
C PHE A 106 11.49 13.50 -10.17
N LEU A 107 11.96 12.84 -11.21
CA LEU A 107 12.51 13.47 -12.42
C LEU A 107 11.44 13.50 -13.51
N ASP A 108 11.06 14.68 -13.95
CA ASP A 108 10.34 14.91 -15.19
C ASP A 108 11.37 15.30 -16.27
N ARG A 109 11.54 14.40 -17.24
CA ARG A 109 12.54 14.59 -18.29
C ARG A 109 12.12 15.61 -19.35
N ASP A 110 10.80 15.76 -19.55
CA ASP A 110 10.26 16.72 -20.51
C ASP A 110 10.38 18.15 -20.00
N LEU A 111 10.23 18.33 -18.69
CA LEU A 111 10.43 19.60 -18.01
C LEU A 111 11.88 19.87 -17.57
N GLN A 112 12.77 18.88 -17.68
CA GLN A 112 14.15 18.93 -17.15
C GLN A 112 14.19 19.35 -15.68
N GLN A 113 13.29 18.79 -14.88
CA GLN A 113 13.09 19.15 -13.47
C GLN A 113 13.14 17.93 -12.56
N VAL A 114 13.79 18.09 -11.41
CA VAL A 114 13.78 17.11 -10.32
C VAL A 114 13.11 17.72 -9.10
N THR A 115 12.10 17.03 -8.56
CA THR A 115 11.57 17.33 -7.24
C THR A 115 12.10 16.30 -6.25
N VAL A 116 12.58 16.75 -5.08
CA VAL A 116 13.06 15.87 -4.02
C VAL A 116 12.34 16.14 -2.71
N LYS A 117 11.94 15.05 -2.03
CA LYS A 117 11.36 15.09 -0.68
C LYS A 117 12.05 14.03 0.19
N PRO A 118 12.34 14.31 1.47
CA PRO A 118 12.73 13.28 2.41
C PRO A 118 11.69 12.17 2.52
N VAL A 119 12.11 10.91 2.68
CA VAL A 119 11.21 9.73 2.72
C VAL A 119 10.18 9.84 3.85
N ASP A 120 10.58 10.34 5.02
CA ASP A 120 9.69 10.56 6.17
C ASP A 120 8.54 11.54 5.88
N ALA A 121 8.77 12.52 4.99
CA ALA A 121 7.74 13.44 4.50
C ALA A 121 6.93 12.90 3.29
N ALA A 122 7.29 11.73 2.77
CA ALA A 122 6.72 11.17 1.54
C ALA A 122 6.13 9.75 1.71
N LEU A 123 5.94 9.28 2.95
CA LEU A 123 5.54 7.89 3.25
C LEU A 123 4.23 7.44 2.58
N THR A 124 3.33 8.37 2.31
CA THR A 124 2.04 8.10 1.66
C THR A 124 1.97 8.61 0.22
N ALA A 125 3.06 9.16 -0.32
CA ALA A 125 3.02 9.82 -1.63
C ALA A 125 2.63 8.88 -2.78
N THR A 126 2.98 7.60 -2.72
CA THR A 126 2.69 6.65 -3.81
C THR A 126 2.50 5.22 -3.29
N PRO A 127 1.65 4.41 -3.97
CA PRO A 127 1.51 2.98 -3.66
C PRO A 127 2.82 2.18 -3.75
N ALA A 128 3.81 2.64 -4.55
CA ALA A 128 5.13 2.01 -4.64
C ALA A 128 5.89 2.04 -3.32
N MET A 129 5.65 3.05 -2.48
CA MET A 129 6.21 3.11 -1.12
C MET A 129 5.81 1.89 -0.30
N LEU A 130 4.56 1.44 -0.39
CA LEU A 130 4.10 0.24 0.30
C LEU A 130 4.81 -1.02 -0.19
N LEU A 131 5.05 -1.16 -1.49
CA LEU A 131 5.78 -2.28 -2.07
C LEU A 131 7.26 -2.28 -1.63
N SER A 132 7.87 -1.12 -1.50
CA SER A 132 9.27 -0.98 -1.09
C SER A 132 9.49 -1.32 0.40
N GLY A 133 8.48 -1.15 1.26
CA GLY A 133 8.50 -1.56 2.65
C GLY A 133 9.58 -0.89 3.49
N GLY A 134 9.37 0.33 3.95
CA GLY A 134 10.10 0.90 5.08
C GLY A 134 9.46 0.46 6.40
N ALA A 135 10.17 0.61 7.52
CA ALA A 135 9.74 0.12 8.84
C ALA A 135 8.32 0.57 9.25
N ASP A 136 7.92 1.78 8.87
CA ASP A 136 6.64 2.37 9.28
C ASP A 136 5.66 2.59 8.11
N VAL A 137 6.04 2.22 6.88
CA VAL A 137 5.20 2.50 5.69
C VAL A 137 3.84 1.83 5.81
N ARG A 138 3.81 0.57 6.27
CA ARG A 138 2.56 -0.19 6.43
C ARG A 138 1.55 0.49 7.35
N ALA A 139 2.03 1.10 8.44
CA ALA A 139 1.19 1.78 9.43
C ALA A 139 0.49 3.02 8.85
N ASN A 140 0.98 3.56 7.74
CA ASN A 140 0.39 4.72 7.08
C ASN A 140 -0.73 4.36 6.10
N PHE A 141 -1.07 3.06 5.98
CA PHE A 141 -2.12 2.61 5.08
C PHE A 141 -3.15 1.74 5.80
N LYS A 142 -4.41 1.98 5.51
CA LYS A 142 -5.50 1.04 5.81
C LYS A 142 -5.58 0.04 4.67
N ILE A 143 -5.45 -1.25 5.01
CA ILE A 143 -5.46 -2.35 4.04
C ILE A 143 -6.62 -3.27 4.36
N SER A 144 -7.44 -3.56 3.36
CA SER A 144 -8.63 -4.39 3.50
C SER A 144 -8.85 -5.28 2.28
N PRO A 145 -9.41 -6.50 2.46
CA PRO A 145 -9.81 -7.34 1.34
C PRO A 145 -10.87 -6.62 0.49
N ALA A 146 -10.75 -6.73 -0.85
CA ALA A 146 -11.70 -6.14 -1.81
C ALA A 146 -12.37 -7.20 -2.71
N GLY A 147 -12.36 -8.47 -2.25
CA GLY A 147 -13.02 -9.58 -2.92
C GLY A 147 -12.28 -10.10 -4.15
N GLU A 148 -12.93 -10.99 -4.85
CA GLU A 148 -12.42 -11.62 -6.09
C GLU A 148 -13.23 -11.15 -7.28
N ARG A 149 -12.54 -10.76 -8.37
CA ARG A 149 -13.17 -10.45 -9.66
C ARG A 149 -12.16 -10.59 -10.79
N THR A 150 -12.63 -11.02 -11.95
CA THR A 150 -11.80 -11.24 -13.16
C THR A 150 -10.58 -12.14 -12.92
N GLY A 151 -10.71 -13.17 -12.06
CA GLY A 151 -9.63 -14.11 -11.72
C GLY A 151 -8.51 -13.52 -10.87
N LEU A 152 -8.74 -12.37 -10.23
CA LEU A 152 -7.79 -11.74 -9.31
C LEU A 152 -8.43 -11.58 -7.92
N SER A 153 -7.64 -11.88 -6.89
CA SER A 153 -7.95 -11.51 -5.50
C SER A 153 -7.49 -10.08 -5.27
N TRP A 154 -8.41 -9.21 -4.87
CA TRP A 154 -8.17 -7.78 -4.75
C TRP A 154 -8.00 -7.35 -3.30
N VAL A 155 -7.07 -6.43 -3.10
CA VAL A 155 -6.82 -5.77 -1.81
C VAL A 155 -6.91 -4.27 -2.01
N LEU A 156 -7.74 -3.60 -1.21
CA LEU A 156 -7.85 -2.16 -1.17
C LEU A 156 -6.84 -1.58 -0.19
N VAL A 157 -6.15 -0.55 -0.64
CA VAL A 157 -5.17 0.22 0.13
C VAL A 157 -5.59 1.69 0.10
N GLU A 158 -5.81 2.26 1.28
CA GLU A 158 -6.17 3.66 1.48
C GLU A 158 -5.12 4.32 2.35
N PRO A 159 -4.54 5.47 1.95
CA PRO A 159 -3.59 6.19 2.79
C PRO A 159 -4.28 6.75 4.04
N GLN A 160 -3.58 6.68 5.20
CA GLN A 160 -4.03 7.27 6.45
C GLN A 160 -3.38 8.65 6.60
N GLY A 161 -3.99 9.67 6.02
CA GLY A 161 -3.48 11.03 6.08
C GLY A 161 -3.92 11.86 4.88
N THR A 162 -3.70 13.17 4.96
CA THR A 162 -4.12 14.14 3.93
C THR A 162 -3.09 14.36 2.84
N ASP A 163 -1.83 13.98 3.07
CA ASP A 163 -0.70 14.35 2.23
C ASP A 163 -0.38 13.33 1.12
N ALA A 164 -1.20 12.28 1.00
CA ALA A 164 -1.08 11.32 -0.09
C ALA A 164 -1.47 11.96 -1.43
N ASP A 165 -0.78 11.59 -2.51
CA ASP A 165 -1.09 12.04 -3.86
C ASP A 165 -2.20 11.20 -4.52
N PHE A 166 -2.67 10.13 -3.86
CA PHE A 166 -3.76 9.27 -4.32
C PHE A 166 -4.84 9.09 -3.24
N ARG A 167 -6.05 8.74 -3.67
CA ARG A 167 -7.20 8.44 -2.80
C ARG A 167 -7.22 6.99 -2.36
N SER A 168 -7.04 6.09 -3.31
CA SER A 168 -7.05 4.65 -3.07
C SER A 168 -6.23 3.90 -4.11
N ALA A 169 -5.78 2.69 -3.75
CA ALA A 169 -5.16 1.77 -4.68
C ALA A 169 -5.72 0.37 -4.47
N LEU A 170 -6.03 -0.32 -5.58
CA LEU A 170 -6.42 -1.72 -5.58
C LEU A 170 -5.25 -2.55 -6.12
N PHE A 171 -4.84 -3.55 -5.36
CA PHE A 171 -3.81 -4.51 -5.75
C PHE A 171 -4.48 -5.84 -6.09
N GLY A 172 -4.30 -6.30 -7.32
CA GLY A 172 -4.89 -7.54 -7.84
C GLY A 172 -3.84 -8.64 -7.97
N PHE A 173 -4.07 -9.75 -7.29
CA PHE A 173 -3.16 -10.90 -7.21
C PHE A 173 -3.75 -12.11 -7.92
N ALA A 174 -2.88 -12.87 -8.62
CA ALA A 174 -3.17 -14.22 -9.09
C ALA A 174 -1.91 -15.08 -8.97
N ASN A 175 -2.06 -16.33 -8.50
CA ASN A 175 -0.95 -17.26 -8.27
C ASN A 175 0.18 -16.64 -7.44
N ASP A 176 -0.18 -15.93 -6.36
CA ASP A 176 0.72 -15.22 -5.44
C ASP A 176 1.55 -14.11 -6.07
N ASP A 177 1.24 -13.69 -7.29
CA ASP A 177 1.90 -12.59 -7.99
C ASP A 177 0.99 -11.36 -8.09
N LEU A 178 1.57 -10.18 -7.93
CA LEU A 178 0.91 -8.91 -8.23
C LEU A 178 0.76 -8.76 -9.76
N LYS A 179 -0.45 -8.88 -10.26
CA LYS A 179 -0.74 -8.81 -11.71
C LYS A 179 -1.26 -7.45 -12.14
N ARG A 180 -1.99 -6.77 -11.28
CA ARG A 180 -2.60 -5.48 -11.61
C ARG A 180 -2.62 -4.56 -10.42
N MET A 181 -2.49 -3.28 -10.67
CA MET A 181 -2.75 -2.21 -9.71
C MET A 181 -3.67 -1.17 -10.36
N ILE A 182 -4.63 -0.66 -9.60
CA ILE A 182 -5.51 0.42 -10.02
C ILE A 182 -5.39 1.50 -8.98
N VAL A 183 -4.98 2.70 -9.38
CA VAL A 183 -4.77 3.84 -8.48
C VAL A 183 -5.75 4.93 -8.85
N GLU A 184 -6.54 5.38 -7.90
CA GLU A 184 -7.42 6.54 -8.03
C GLU A 184 -6.77 7.74 -7.36
N ASP A 185 -6.59 8.82 -8.09
CA ASP A 185 -6.08 10.07 -7.56
C ASP A 185 -7.17 10.93 -6.87
N LYS A 186 -6.77 12.08 -6.33
CA LYS A 186 -7.70 13.02 -5.67
C LYS A 186 -8.65 13.73 -6.64
N LEU A 187 -8.34 13.73 -7.93
CA LEU A 187 -9.15 14.34 -8.98
C LEU A 187 -10.14 13.35 -9.61
N GLY A 188 -10.11 12.07 -9.17
CA GLY A 188 -10.95 11.00 -9.69
C GLY A 188 -10.40 10.38 -10.98
N GLN A 189 -9.16 10.70 -11.36
CA GLN A 189 -8.49 10.00 -12.44
C GLN A 189 -8.07 8.61 -11.98
N THR A 190 -8.07 7.65 -12.89
CA THR A 190 -7.73 6.26 -12.58
C THR A 190 -6.60 5.77 -13.45
N ALA A 191 -5.47 5.45 -12.81
CA ALA A 191 -4.36 4.77 -13.46
C ALA A 191 -4.49 3.25 -13.29
N THR A 192 -4.63 2.53 -14.39
CA THR A 192 -4.60 1.06 -14.40
C THR A 192 -3.24 0.58 -14.89
N ILE A 193 -2.56 -0.18 -14.04
CA ILE A 193 -1.22 -0.72 -14.28
C ILE A 193 -1.30 -2.24 -14.38
N ILE A 194 -0.83 -2.81 -15.48
CA ILE A 194 -0.78 -4.26 -15.72
C ILE A 194 0.69 -4.67 -15.72
N PHE A 195 1.09 -5.47 -14.74
CA PHE A 195 2.46 -5.95 -14.60
C PHE A 195 2.73 -7.16 -15.50
N GLN A 196 3.91 -7.14 -16.11
CA GLN A 196 4.42 -8.16 -17.03
C GLN A 196 5.86 -8.51 -16.67
N LYS A 197 6.36 -9.66 -17.14
CA LYS A 197 7.74 -10.12 -16.92
C LYS A 197 8.18 -10.00 -15.45
N ILE A 198 7.31 -10.40 -14.55
CA ILE A 198 7.53 -10.26 -13.11
C ILE A 198 8.64 -11.19 -12.66
N ALA A 199 9.68 -10.64 -12.04
CA ALA A 199 10.76 -11.38 -11.38
C ALA A 199 10.84 -10.96 -9.90
N ARG A 200 10.46 -11.87 -9.02
CA ARG A 200 10.57 -11.68 -7.57
C ARG A 200 11.89 -12.24 -7.05
N ASN A 201 12.49 -11.53 -6.11
CA ASN A 201 13.69 -11.95 -5.38
C ASN A 201 14.91 -12.20 -6.29
N ALA A 202 14.88 -11.65 -7.51
CA ALA A 202 16.03 -11.61 -8.41
C ALA A 202 17.03 -10.52 -7.95
N PRO A 203 18.33 -10.68 -8.23
CA PRO A 203 19.32 -9.66 -7.88
C PRO A 203 18.98 -8.29 -8.47
N VAL A 204 19.13 -7.24 -7.66
CA VAL A 204 19.01 -5.83 -8.06
C VAL A 204 20.30 -5.13 -7.67
N ALA A 205 20.96 -4.47 -8.64
CA ALA A 205 22.16 -3.72 -8.36
C ALA A 205 21.81 -2.41 -7.60
N PRO A 206 22.62 -1.97 -6.62
CA PRO A 206 22.36 -0.73 -5.89
C PRO A 206 22.15 0.50 -6.79
N ALA A 207 22.85 0.56 -7.92
CA ALA A 207 22.73 1.66 -8.90
C ALA A 207 21.34 1.74 -9.57
N GLU A 208 20.55 0.66 -9.57
CA GLU A 208 19.21 0.64 -10.18
C GLU A 208 18.13 1.29 -9.29
N VAL A 209 18.43 1.46 -8.01
CA VAL A 209 17.55 2.06 -7.00
C VAL A 209 18.22 3.22 -6.26
N SER A 210 19.19 3.86 -6.88
CA SER A 210 19.84 5.09 -6.45
C SER A 210 19.68 6.17 -7.51
N PHE A 211 19.75 7.44 -7.11
CA PHE A 211 19.58 8.56 -8.02
C PHE A 211 20.58 9.66 -7.73
N THR A 212 21.11 10.22 -8.80
CA THR A 212 21.91 11.46 -8.76
C THR A 212 21.33 12.39 -9.81
N PRO A 213 20.90 13.60 -9.43
CA PRO A 213 20.37 14.56 -10.37
C PRO A 213 21.35 14.83 -11.51
N PRO A 214 20.92 14.83 -12.79
CA PRO A 214 21.73 15.30 -13.91
C PRO A 214 22.16 16.76 -13.69
N LYS A 215 23.26 17.18 -14.32
CA LYS A 215 23.81 18.53 -14.14
C LYS A 215 22.94 19.65 -14.71
N ASP A 216 22.15 19.32 -15.72
CA ASP A 216 21.37 20.27 -16.53
C ASP A 216 19.87 20.25 -16.18
N VAL A 217 19.52 19.89 -14.94
CA VAL A 217 18.13 19.88 -14.46
C VAL A 217 17.94 20.80 -13.26
N ASP A 218 16.80 21.43 -13.18
CA ASP A 218 16.39 22.21 -12.00
C ASP A 218 16.00 21.28 -10.87
N VAL A 219 16.55 21.53 -9.66
CA VAL A 219 16.24 20.73 -8.47
C VAL A 219 15.37 21.55 -7.52
N ILE A 220 14.16 21.06 -7.27
CA ILE A 220 13.19 21.64 -6.34
C ILE A 220 13.13 20.79 -5.08
N GLY A 221 13.27 21.46 -3.92
CA GLY A 221 13.32 20.81 -2.61
C GLY A 221 14.74 20.67 -2.09
N SER A 222 14.88 20.03 -0.92
CA SER A 222 16.17 19.82 -0.27
C SER A 222 16.29 18.35 0.11
N PRO A 223 17.29 17.64 -0.45
CA PRO A 223 17.53 16.28 -0.04
C PRO A 223 18.03 16.22 1.40
N LYS A 224 17.67 15.16 2.09
CA LYS A 224 18.27 14.78 3.36
C LYS A 224 19.63 14.13 3.08
N PRO A 225 20.68 14.51 3.82
CA PRO A 225 22.03 13.95 3.64
C PRO A 225 22.11 12.45 4.00
#